data_0e61828071b7e2fb62f778342013a08e
#
_entry.id   0e61828071b7e2fb62f778342013a08e
#
_cell.length_a   1.000
_cell.length_b   1.000
_cell.length_c   1.000
_cell.angle_alpha   90.00
_cell.angle_beta   90.00
_cell.angle_gamma   90.00
#
_symmetry.space_group_name_H-M   'P 1'
#
loop_
_entity.id
_entity.type
_entity.pdbx_description
1 polymer ?
#
loop_
_entity_poly.entity_id
_entity_poly.type
_entity_poly.pdbx_seq_one_letter_code
_entity_poly.pdbx_strand_id
1 'polypeptide(L)'
;MHISPDDKRLQYCGRIDFDNPKAPVLVYAASFVQIRFTGTQISVTLENKRAYWSSRMGYILDGKQGQFLLTSDPGAETYVIARDLEHTEHTLTLFKRMDSCHIVTLLGFELGSDAKVLTPAPLPSRKIEVFGDSVSCGEVSEAVDYAGKPDPEHDGEYSNSWYSYAWMTARNLHAQLHDTSQGGIALLDKTGWFMDPDYLGIESCYDKIEYQPELSEVKPWDFSRYTPDVVIFAFGQNDNHPDDYMAEDYNSARSENWRQHYRRFLEHLMEVYPKATFILTTTILEHNENWDISIEEVCKTVNSPRVHHFLYSQNGKGTPGHIRIPEAEQMSKELTLSLIHI
;
A
#
# COMPACT_ATOMS: atom_id res chain seq x y z
N MET A 1 -22.84 4.93 21.71
CA MET A 1 -23.43 5.52 20.47
C MET A 1 -22.76 4.86 19.27
N HIS A 2 -23.55 4.18 18.45
CA HIS A 2 -23.04 3.54 17.22
C HIS A 2 -22.90 4.56 16.09
N ILE A 3 -21.80 4.51 15.36
CA ILE A 3 -21.49 5.29 14.16
C ILE A 3 -21.36 4.34 12.99
N SER A 4 -22.35 4.38 12.09
CA SER A 4 -22.36 3.52 10.89
C SER A 4 -21.25 3.93 9.92
N PRO A 5 -20.63 2.99 9.17
CA PRO A 5 -19.59 3.29 8.20
C PRO A 5 -19.99 4.26 7.08
N ASP A 6 -21.29 4.39 6.78
CA ASP A 6 -21.82 5.32 5.79
C ASP A 6 -22.09 6.74 6.35
N ASP A 7 -21.70 7.01 7.62
CA ASP A 7 -21.78 8.36 8.19
C ASP A 7 -20.85 9.30 7.42
N LYS A 8 -21.42 10.37 6.87
CA LYS A 8 -20.70 11.35 6.02
C LYS A 8 -19.59 12.12 6.74
N ARG A 9 -19.49 12.00 8.06
CA ARG A 9 -18.43 12.58 8.89
C ARG A 9 -17.24 11.63 9.05
N LEU A 10 -17.32 10.39 8.53
CA LEU A 10 -16.17 9.53 8.36
C LEU A 10 -15.44 9.89 7.06
N GLN A 11 -14.13 9.81 7.09
CA GLN A 11 -13.29 10.14 5.95
C GLN A 11 -12.43 8.95 5.59
N TYR A 12 -12.45 8.57 4.32
CA TYR A 12 -11.78 7.37 3.82
C TYR A 12 -10.70 7.75 2.81
N CYS A 13 -9.59 7.00 2.79
CA CYS A 13 -8.56 7.08 1.77
C CYS A 13 -8.03 5.69 1.46
N GLY A 14 -7.76 5.41 0.19
CA GLY A 14 -7.34 4.12 -0.33
C GLY A 14 -8.35 3.54 -1.33
N ARG A 15 -7.96 2.48 -2.03
CA ARG A 15 -8.92 1.67 -2.80
C ARG A 15 -9.73 0.83 -1.81
N ILE A 16 -10.96 1.26 -1.54
CA ILE A 16 -11.88 0.63 -0.58
C ILE A 16 -13.14 0.22 -1.33
N ASP A 17 -13.59 -1.01 -1.12
CA ASP A 17 -14.85 -1.50 -1.66
C ASP A 17 -16.03 -0.93 -0.86
N PHE A 18 -16.89 -0.17 -1.53
CA PHE A 18 -18.09 0.44 -1.01
C PHE A 18 -19.37 -0.13 -1.64
N ASP A 19 -19.34 -1.33 -2.21
CA ASP A 19 -20.57 -1.97 -2.73
C ASP A 19 -21.65 -2.04 -1.65
N ASN A 20 -21.24 -2.28 -0.40
CA ASN A 20 -22.06 -2.04 0.76
C ASN A 20 -21.48 -0.86 1.59
N PRO A 21 -22.06 0.35 1.47
CA PRO A 21 -21.56 1.52 2.21
C PRO A 21 -21.60 1.38 3.74
N LYS A 22 -22.44 0.46 4.26
CA LYS A 22 -22.55 0.16 5.70
C LYS A 22 -21.58 -0.92 6.17
N ALA A 23 -20.84 -1.51 5.25
CA ALA A 23 -19.83 -2.54 5.53
C ALA A 23 -18.72 -2.47 4.47
N PRO A 24 -18.00 -1.32 4.34
CA PRO A 24 -16.93 -1.18 3.36
C PRO A 24 -15.77 -2.13 3.69
N VAL A 25 -15.09 -2.63 2.64
CA VAL A 25 -13.98 -3.57 2.76
C VAL A 25 -12.66 -2.87 2.44
N LEU A 26 -11.74 -2.89 3.40
CA LEU A 26 -10.36 -2.42 3.23
C LEU A 26 -9.50 -3.61 2.77
N VAL A 27 -8.91 -3.49 1.58
CA VAL A 27 -8.12 -4.54 0.93
C VAL A 27 -6.64 -4.21 0.94
N TYR A 28 -6.29 -3.04 0.45
CA TYR A 28 -4.91 -2.60 0.25
C TYR A 28 -4.26 -2.02 1.51
N ALA A 29 -2.95 -2.17 1.65
CA ALA A 29 -2.15 -1.51 2.67
C ALA A 29 -2.39 0.01 2.66
N ALA A 30 -2.15 0.69 3.79
CA ALA A 30 -2.36 2.12 3.97
C ALA A 30 -3.80 2.63 3.74
N SER A 31 -4.75 1.77 3.34
CA SER A 31 -6.17 2.16 3.33
C SER A 31 -6.63 2.50 4.73
N PHE A 32 -7.34 3.61 4.89
CA PHE A 32 -7.76 4.07 6.21
C PHE A 32 -9.17 4.66 6.26
N VAL A 33 -9.72 4.70 7.46
CA VAL A 33 -10.86 5.50 7.84
C VAL A 33 -10.48 6.43 8.99
N GLN A 34 -10.91 7.68 8.92
CA GLN A 34 -10.69 8.67 9.96
C GLN A 34 -12.02 9.14 10.55
N ILE A 35 -12.07 9.25 11.87
CA ILE A 35 -13.16 9.83 12.64
C ILE A 35 -12.63 10.92 13.57
N ARG A 36 -13.32 12.05 13.64
CA ARG A 36 -13.10 13.10 14.63
C ARG A 36 -14.30 13.15 15.58
N PHE A 37 -14.03 13.12 16.89
CA PHE A 37 -15.10 12.99 17.89
C PHE A 37 -14.76 13.71 19.19
N THR A 38 -15.77 13.92 20.04
CA THR A 38 -15.58 14.23 21.46
C THR A 38 -16.02 13.02 22.27
N GLY A 39 -15.44 12.84 23.45
CA GLY A 39 -15.84 11.75 24.36
C GLY A 39 -14.65 11.09 25.02
N THR A 40 -14.90 10.08 25.85
CA THR A 40 -13.89 9.46 26.70
C THR A 40 -13.50 8.05 26.27
N GLN A 41 -14.15 7.52 25.23
CA GLN A 41 -13.87 6.16 24.74
C GLN A 41 -14.23 5.98 23.28
N ILE A 42 -13.54 5.07 22.63
CA ILE A 42 -13.84 4.62 21.27
C ILE A 42 -13.48 3.15 21.08
N SER A 43 -14.38 2.43 20.43
CA SER A 43 -14.17 1.05 19.97
C SER A 43 -14.55 0.97 18.49
N VAL A 44 -14.05 -0.06 17.80
CA VAL A 44 -14.38 -0.36 16.41
C VAL A 44 -14.84 -1.81 16.29
N THR A 45 -15.86 -2.05 15.47
CA THR A 45 -16.30 -3.42 15.13
C THR A 45 -15.86 -3.75 13.71
N LEU A 46 -15.12 -4.83 13.59
CA LEU A 46 -14.52 -5.31 12.34
C LEU A 46 -14.83 -6.78 12.11
N GLU A 47 -14.89 -7.19 10.86
CA GLU A 47 -14.79 -8.59 10.45
C GLU A 47 -13.50 -8.76 9.65
N ASN A 48 -12.69 -9.79 9.98
CA ASN A 48 -11.42 -10.08 9.34
C ASN A 48 -11.49 -11.41 8.59
N LYS A 49 -11.00 -11.43 7.35
CA LYS A 49 -10.70 -12.66 6.62
C LYS A 49 -9.23 -12.64 6.25
N ARG A 50 -8.53 -13.74 6.51
CA ARG A 50 -7.09 -13.85 6.25
C ARG A 50 -6.77 -15.09 5.40
N ALA A 51 -5.78 -14.95 4.53
CA ALA A 51 -5.17 -16.05 3.79
C ALA A 51 -3.97 -16.61 4.57
N TYR A 52 -3.07 -15.75 5.02
CA TYR A 52 -1.86 -16.13 5.74
C TYR A 52 -1.48 -15.03 6.75
N TRP A 53 -0.52 -15.32 7.63
CA TRP A 53 -0.03 -14.50 8.75
C TRP A 53 -1.10 -14.03 9.73
N SER A 54 -0.69 -13.63 10.89
CA SER A 54 -1.55 -12.98 11.89
C SER A 54 -1.85 -11.55 11.48
N SER A 55 -3.11 -11.25 11.28
CA SER A 55 -3.58 -9.95 10.79
C SER A 55 -3.58 -8.89 11.88
N ARG A 56 -3.12 -7.69 11.58
CA ARG A 56 -3.10 -6.55 12.52
C ARG A 56 -3.64 -5.29 11.87
N MET A 57 -4.39 -4.51 12.66
CA MET A 57 -4.75 -3.13 12.32
C MET A 57 -3.87 -2.15 13.06
N GLY A 58 -3.57 -1.03 12.41
CA GLY A 58 -2.95 0.11 13.04
C GLY A 58 -3.93 1.24 13.29
N TYR A 59 -3.61 2.08 14.25
CA TYR A 59 -4.35 3.33 14.45
C TYR A 59 -3.43 4.47 14.89
N ILE A 60 -3.84 5.69 14.58
CA ILE A 60 -3.27 6.92 15.12
C ILE A 60 -4.37 7.63 15.90
N LEU A 61 -4.22 7.72 17.20
CA LEU A 61 -5.12 8.48 18.07
C LEU A 61 -4.36 9.69 18.61
N ASP A 62 -4.80 10.90 18.23
CA ASP A 62 -4.18 12.17 18.63
C ASP A 62 -2.66 12.20 18.41
N GLY A 63 -2.23 11.69 17.24
CA GLY A 63 -0.83 11.61 16.84
C GLY A 63 -0.03 10.45 17.48
N LYS A 64 -0.63 9.65 18.35
CA LYS A 64 0.02 8.47 18.94
C LYS A 64 -0.39 7.21 18.20
N GLN A 65 0.60 6.47 17.73
CA GLN A 65 0.36 5.20 17.05
C GLN A 65 0.09 4.07 18.05
N GLY A 66 -0.83 3.19 17.68
CA GLY A 66 -1.08 1.92 18.33
C GLY A 66 -1.48 0.84 17.32
N GLN A 67 -1.60 -0.38 17.80
CA GLN A 67 -2.02 -1.52 16.98
C GLN A 67 -2.80 -2.53 17.82
N PHE A 68 -3.55 -3.39 17.14
CA PHE A 68 -4.18 -4.56 17.75
C PHE A 68 -4.22 -5.73 16.78
N LEU A 69 -4.16 -6.94 17.36
CA LEU A 69 -4.28 -8.20 16.63
C LEU A 69 -5.77 -8.43 16.30
N LEU A 70 -6.05 -8.82 15.06
CA LEU A 70 -7.38 -9.23 14.65
C LEU A 70 -7.60 -10.71 14.96
N THR A 71 -8.81 -11.07 15.35
CA THR A 71 -9.19 -12.48 15.51
C THR A 71 -9.10 -13.22 14.18
N SER A 72 -8.78 -14.51 14.26
CA SER A 72 -8.89 -15.44 13.12
C SER A 72 -10.26 -16.12 13.07
N ASP A 73 -11.08 -15.94 14.11
CA ASP A 73 -12.41 -16.54 14.19
C ASP A 73 -13.35 -15.82 13.21
N PRO A 74 -14.24 -16.57 12.55
CA PRO A 74 -15.24 -15.98 11.67
C PRO A 74 -16.20 -15.06 12.41
N GLY A 75 -16.57 -13.95 11.75
CA GLY A 75 -17.58 -13.02 12.24
C GLY A 75 -17.00 -11.72 12.78
N ALA A 76 -17.92 -10.89 13.26
CA ALA A 76 -17.60 -9.55 13.74
C ALA A 76 -17.06 -9.58 15.17
N GLU A 77 -15.97 -8.82 15.41
CA GLU A 77 -15.37 -8.62 16.72
C GLU A 77 -15.24 -7.13 17.01
N THR A 78 -15.42 -6.76 18.28
CA THR A 78 -15.29 -5.36 18.73
C THR A 78 -13.98 -5.15 19.47
N TYR A 79 -13.16 -4.24 18.94
CA TYR A 79 -11.84 -3.88 19.48
C TYR A 79 -11.92 -2.54 20.18
N VAL A 80 -11.50 -2.52 21.46
CA VAL A 80 -11.40 -1.26 22.21
C VAL A 80 -10.11 -0.54 21.81
N ILE A 81 -10.25 0.65 21.22
CA ILE A 81 -9.11 1.49 20.84
C ILE A 81 -8.62 2.30 22.04
N ALA A 82 -9.55 2.93 22.74
CA ALA A 82 -9.21 3.71 23.94
C ALA A 82 -10.39 3.79 24.91
N ARG A 83 -10.04 3.94 26.20
CA ARG A 83 -10.93 4.26 27.32
C ARG A 83 -10.27 5.34 28.17
N ASP A 84 -11.05 5.99 28.98
CA ASP A 84 -10.58 7.00 29.94
C ASP A 84 -9.82 8.16 29.29
N LEU A 85 -10.21 8.52 28.05
CA LEU A 85 -9.73 9.74 27.40
C LEU A 85 -10.27 10.97 28.14
N GLU A 86 -9.60 12.11 28.00
CA GLU A 86 -10.16 13.38 28.41
C GLU A 86 -11.42 13.68 27.59
N HIS A 87 -12.42 14.33 28.20
CA HIS A 87 -13.65 14.70 27.47
C HIS A 87 -13.42 15.93 26.58
N THR A 88 -12.61 15.76 25.55
CA THR A 88 -12.23 16.79 24.57
C THR A 88 -12.39 16.29 23.13
N GLU A 89 -11.86 17.01 22.16
CA GLU A 89 -11.82 16.59 20.77
C GLU A 89 -10.67 15.61 20.52
N HIS A 90 -10.96 14.53 19.81
CA HIS A 90 -10.02 13.50 19.43
C HIS A 90 -10.09 13.24 17.93
N THR A 91 -8.97 12.80 17.36
CA THR A 91 -8.91 12.32 15.98
C THR A 91 -8.32 10.92 15.96
N LEU A 92 -9.07 9.96 15.45
CA LEU A 92 -8.63 8.59 15.21
C LEU A 92 -8.52 8.34 13.72
N THR A 93 -7.36 7.88 13.27
CA THR A 93 -7.17 7.26 11.95
C THR A 93 -6.95 5.77 12.17
N LEU A 94 -7.86 4.93 11.70
CA LEU A 94 -7.73 3.47 11.71
C LEU A 94 -7.28 3.03 10.33
N PHE A 95 -6.18 2.27 10.23
CA PHE A 95 -5.58 1.93 8.95
C PHE A 95 -5.16 0.47 8.84
N LYS A 96 -5.13 -0.03 7.62
CA LYS A 96 -4.66 -1.36 7.27
C LYS A 96 -3.14 -1.38 7.21
N ARG A 97 -2.51 -2.17 8.10
CA ARG A 97 -1.04 -2.26 8.23
C ARG A 97 -0.37 -3.07 7.13
N MET A 98 -1.08 -4.06 6.62
CA MET A 98 -0.57 -5.11 5.74
C MET A 98 -1.30 -5.09 4.38
N ASP A 99 -0.76 -5.78 3.41
CA ASP A 99 -1.35 -6.00 2.09
C ASP A 99 -2.61 -6.90 2.12
N SER A 100 -3.01 -7.48 0.98
CA SER A 100 -4.19 -8.36 0.94
C SER A 100 -3.92 -9.79 1.45
N CYS A 101 -2.88 -10.01 2.28
CA CYS A 101 -2.80 -11.23 3.10
C CYS A 101 -4.03 -11.38 4.01
N HIS A 102 -4.75 -10.30 4.23
CA HIS A 102 -6.07 -10.27 4.84
C HIS A 102 -6.91 -9.11 4.30
N ILE A 103 -8.23 -9.19 4.42
CA ILE A 103 -9.17 -8.11 4.16
C ILE A 103 -10.00 -7.82 5.39
N VAL A 104 -10.41 -6.55 5.55
CA VAL A 104 -11.13 -6.10 6.75
C VAL A 104 -12.40 -5.38 6.36
N THR A 105 -13.54 -5.89 6.84
CA THR A 105 -14.83 -5.21 6.73
C THR A 105 -15.06 -4.34 7.96
N LEU A 106 -15.29 -3.04 7.75
CA LEU A 106 -15.66 -2.11 8.82
C LEU A 106 -17.17 -2.17 9.04
N LEU A 107 -17.58 -2.42 10.30
CA LEU A 107 -18.99 -2.48 10.69
C LEU A 107 -19.41 -1.27 11.54
N GLY A 108 -18.47 -0.45 11.99
CA GLY A 108 -18.76 0.81 12.65
C GLY A 108 -17.89 1.10 13.85
N PHE A 109 -18.10 2.29 14.42
CA PHE A 109 -17.47 2.70 15.67
C PHE A 109 -18.50 2.81 16.80
N GLU A 110 -18.05 2.55 18.02
CA GLU A 110 -18.83 2.77 19.24
C GLU A 110 -18.18 3.85 20.10
N LEU A 111 -18.93 4.89 20.38
CA LEU A 111 -18.56 6.00 21.25
C LEU A 111 -19.40 6.02 22.54
N GLY A 112 -18.98 6.77 23.54
CA GLY A 112 -19.78 7.04 24.74
C GLY A 112 -21.12 7.73 24.39
N SER A 113 -22.08 7.67 25.31
CA SER A 113 -23.43 8.23 25.08
C SER A 113 -23.46 9.77 24.99
N ASP A 114 -22.48 10.43 25.55
CA ASP A 114 -22.26 11.88 25.58
C ASP A 114 -21.34 12.41 24.46
N ALA A 115 -20.81 11.48 23.65
CA ALA A 115 -19.91 11.79 22.55
C ALA A 115 -20.63 12.48 21.38
N LYS A 116 -19.86 13.24 20.60
CA LYS A 116 -20.29 13.83 19.32
C LYS A 116 -19.29 13.48 18.23
N VAL A 117 -19.78 13.12 17.05
CA VAL A 117 -18.94 13.03 15.85
C VAL A 117 -18.82 14.41 15.23
N LEU A 118 -17.60 14.80 14.91
CA LEU A 118 -17.27 16.11 14.34
C LEU A 118 -16.90 15.94 12.86
N THR A 119 -17.05 17.01 12.08
CA THR A 119 -16.57 17.01 10.69
C THR A 119 -15.04 17.00 10.68
N PRO A 120 -14.37 16.07 9.99
CA PRO A 120 -12.92 16.06 9.88
C PRO A 120 -12.42 17.24 9.01
N ALA A 121 -11.12 17.54 9.13
CA ALA A 121 -10.46 18.40 8.16
C ALA A 121 -10.50 17.74 6.76
N PRO A 122 -10.58 18.52 5.67
CA PRO A 122 -10.55 17.92 4.33
C PRO A 122 -9.24 17.17 4.09
N LEU A 123 -9.31 16.06 3.33
CA LEU A 123 -8.10 15.37 2.85
C LEU A 123 -7.24 16.32 1.99
N PRO A 124 -5.92 16.13 1.95
CA PRO A 124 -5.05 16.84 1.03
C PRO A 124 -5.58 16.79 -0.41
N SER A 125 -5.38 17.86 -1.18
CA SER A 125 -5.81 17.90 -2.58
C SER A 125 -4.88 17.09 -3.49
N ARG A 126 -3.57 17.05 -3.19
CA ARG A 126 -2.58 16.27 -3.94
C ARG A 126 -2.82 14.78 -3.76
N LYS A 127 -2.67 14.01 -4.83
CA LYS A 127 -2.99 12.58 -4.86
C LYS A 127 -1.85 11.78 -5.47
N ILE A 128 -1.43 10.73 -4.78
CA ILE A 128 -0.39 9.80 -5.23
C ILE A 128 -0.98 8.40 -5.28
N GLU A 129 -0.68 7.64 -6.33
CA GLU A 129 -0.94 6.22 -6.41
C GLU A 129 0.35 5.46 -6.63
N VAL A 130 0.57 4.42 -5.86
CA VAL A 130 1.74 3.54 -5.96
C VAL A 130 1.28 2.17 -6.42
N PHE A 131 1.89 1.65 -7.48
CA PHE A 131 1.85 0.25 -7.85
C PHE A 131 3.18 -0.35 -7.46
N GLY A 132 3.18 -1.25 -6.50
CA GLY A 132 4.41 -1.77 -5.91
C GLY A 132 4.23 -3.16 -5.28
N ASP A 133 5.22 -3.52 -4.52
CA ASP A 133 5.30 -4.82 -3.84
C ASP A 133 5.34 -4.68 -2.30
N SER A 134 5.91 -5.68 -1.62
CA SER A 134 6.06 -5.73 -0.17
C SER A 134 6.73 -4.49 0.43
N VAL A 135 7.70 -3.92 -0.28
CA VAL A 135 8.42 -2.72 0.19
C VAL A 135 7.49 -1.51 0.26
N SER A 136 6.62 -1.35 -0.73
CA SER A 136 5.60 -0.30 -0.75
C SER A 136 4.52 -0.53 0.31
N CYS A 137 4.16 -1.79 0.58
CA CYS A 137 3.24 -2.16 1.66
C CYS A 137 3.81 -1.90 3.07
N GLY A 138 5.13 -1.72 3.20
CA GLY A 138 5.82 -1.60 4.50
C GLY A 138 5.96 -2.93 5.23
N GLU A 139 6.10 -4.03 4.48
CA GLU A 139 6.33 -5.36 5.03
C GLU A 139 7.64 -5.40 5.82
N VAL A 140 7.63 -6.04 6.98
CA VAL A 140 8.75 -6.18 7.92
C VAL A 140 9.42 -4.85 8.34
N SER A 141 8.80 -3.70 8.10
CA SER A 141 9.37 -2.37 8.35
C SER A 141 9.77 -2.11 9.80
N GLU A 142 9.08 -2.70 10.78
CA GLU A 142 9.34 -2.53 12.21
C GLU A 142 10.45 -3.43 12.77
N ALA A 143 11.02 -4.36 11.98
CA ALA A 143 12.15 -5.19 12.40
C ALA A 143 13.48 -4.41 12.34
N VAL A 144 13.58 -3.27 13.03
CA VAL A 144 14.67 -2.29 12.91
C VAL A 144 16.06 -2.83 13.26
N ASP A 145 16.16 -3.85 14.12
CA ASP A 145 17.42 -4.51 14.46
C ASP A 145 18.01 -5.35 13.31
N TYR A 146 17.21 -5.52 12.25
CA TYR A 146 17.57 -6.25 11.03
C TYR A 146 17.79 -5.33 9.83
N ALA A 147 17.96 -4.04 10.02
CA ALA A 147 18.32 -3.11 8.94
C ALA A 147 19.61 -3.57 8.23
N GLY A 148 19.59 -3.65 6.90
CA GLY A 148 20.71 -4.16 6.09
C GLY A 148 20.97 -5.66 6.23
N LYS A 149 20.05 -6.45 6.80
CA LYS A 149 20.18 -7.91 7.03
C LYS A 149 18.99 -8.65 6.43
N PRO A 150 19.11 -9.99 6.25
CA PRO A 150 17.95 -10.84 5.94
C PRO A 150 16.83 -10.68 6.96
N ASP A 151 15.61 -11.00 6.56
CA ASP A 151 14.45 -10.93 7.43
C ASP A 151 14.56 -11.89 8.61
N PRO A 152 14.07 -11.50 9.80
CA PRO A 152 13.83 -12.47 10.87
C PRO A 152 12.66 -13.39 10.49
N GLU A 153 12.57 -14.54 11.17
CA GLU A 153 11.32 -15.29 11.18
C GLU A 153 10.20 -14.43 11.79
N HIS A 154 9.04 -14.37 11.15
CA HIS A 154 7.92 -13.52 11.57
C HIS A 154 6.56 -14.10 11.16
N ASP A 155 5.50 -13.63 11.81
CA ASP A 155 4.09 -13.92 11.52
C ASP A 155 3.31 -12.61 11.21
N GLY A 156 3.93 -11.71 10.43
CA GLY A 156 3.37 -10.43 10.02
C GLY A 156 3.43 -9.30 11.07
N GLU A 157 3.94 -9.56 12.27
CA GLU A 157 3.96 -8.59 13.38
C GLU A 157 4.79 -7.34 13.09
N TYR A 158 5.82 -7.46 12.25
CA TYR A 158 6.69 -6.34 11.89
C TYR A 158 6.19 -5.52 10.70
N SER A 159 5.13 -5.96 10.01
CA SER A 159 4.59 -5.25 8.85
C SER A 159 3.78 -4.03 9.28
N ASN A 160 4.10 -2.85 8.72
CA ASN A 160 3.41 -1.62 9.06
C ASN A 160 3.49 -0.60 7.91
N SER A 161 2.41 -0.49 7.15
CA SER A 161 2.30 0.45 6.03
C SER A 161 2.54 1.92 6.40
N TRP A 162 2.26 2.31 7.66
CA TRP A 162 2.56 3.66 8.15
C TRP A 162 4.03 4.04 8.01
N TYR A 163 4.91 3.05 8.10
CA TYR A 163 6.35 3.19 7.95
C TYR A 163 6.87 2.77 6.58
N SER A 164 5.99 2.52 5.60
CA SER A 164 6.43 2.37 4.22
C SER A 164 6.98 3.69 3.67
N TYR A 165 7.99 3.61 2.82
CA TYR A 165 8.52 4.80 2.14
C TYR A 165 7.42 5.52 1.33
N ALA A 166 6.48 4.76 0.76
CA ALA A 166 5.37 5.28 -0.02
C ALA A 166 4.46 6.19 0.80
N TRP A 167 4.01 5.72 1.97
CA TRP A 167 3.14 6.54 2.83
C TRP A 167 3.90 7.69 3.51
N MET A 168 5.18 7.48 3.89
CA MET A 168 6.02 8.57 4.38
C MET A 168 6.19 9.67 3.33
N THR A 169 6.41 9.31 2.05
CA THR A 169 6.51 10.26 0.94
C THR A 169 5.20 11.04 0.76
N ALA A 170 4.05 10.34 0.78
CA ALA A 170 2.76 11.00 0.68
C ALA A 170 2.53 12.00 1.84
N ARG A 171 2.86 11.62 3.08
CA ARG A 171 2.78 12.53 4.23
C ARG A 171 3.71 13.74 4.10
N ASN A 172 4.97 13.54 3.68
CA ASN A 172 5.93 14.63 3.48
C ASN A 172 5.47 15.62 2.41
N LEU A 173 4.76 15.14 1.39
CA LEU A 173 4.22 15.97 0.30
C LEU A 173 2.81 16.50 0.59
N HIS A 174 2.26 16.22 1.78
CA HIS A 174 0.89 16.54 2.13
C HIS A 174 -0.09 16.04 1.06
N ALA A 175 -0.05 14.75 0.78
CA ALA A 175 -0.83 14.09 -0.26
C ALA A 175 -1.66 12.92 0.28
N GLN A 176 -2.75 12.60 -0.42
CA GLN A 176 -3.45 11.32 -0.28
C GLN A 176 -2.61 10.22 -0.93
N LEU A 177 -2.72 8.99 -0.41
CA LEU A 177 -2.09 7.81 -0.99
C LEU A 177 -3.15 6.74 -1.31
N HIS A 178 -3.12 6.22 -2.54
CA HIS A 178 -3.59 4.88 -2.86
C HIS A 178 -2.37 3.97 -3.01
N ASP A 179 -2.16 3.09 -2.06
CA ASP A 179 -1.08 2.11 -2.09
C ASP A 179 -1.61 0.81 -2.72
N THR A 180 -1.55 0.76 -4.03
CA THR A 180 -2.01 -0.38 -4.84
C THR A 180 -0.87 -1.38 -5.00
N SER A 181 -0.44 -1.93 -3.86
CA SER A 181 0.73 -2.79 -3.75
C SER A 181 0.38 -4.11 -3.08
N GLN A 182 1.16 -5.15 -3.40
CA GLN A 182 1.01 -6.51 -2.85
C GLN A 182 2.37 -7.15 -2.60
N GLY A 183 2.54 -7.74 -1.42
CA GLY A 183 3.75 -8.51 -1.09
C GLY A 183 4.02 -9.63 -2.07
N GLY A 184 5.28 -9.76 -2.48
CA GLY A 184 5.73 -10.80 -3.40
C GLY A 184 5.29 -10.66 -4.86
N ILE A 185 4.49 -9.64 -5.21
CA ILE A 185 3.98 -9.51 -6.59
C ILE A 185 5.08 -9.08 -7.55
N ALA A 186 5.09 -9.69 -8.74
CA ALA A 186 5.88 -9.30 -9.90
C ALA A 186 5.02 -8.58 -10.93
N LEU A 187 5.59 -8.10 -12.04
CA LEU A 187 4.82 -7.53 -13.14
C LEU A 187 3.99 -8.60 -13.85
N LEU A 188 4.66 -9.69 -14.24
CA LEU A 188 4.05 -10.74 -15.07
C LEU A 188 3.41 -11.83 -14.23
N ASP A 189 2.30 -12.38 -14.71
CA ASP A 189 1.82 -13.66 -14.23
C ASP A 189 2.89 -14.75 -14.40
N LYS A 190 2.87 -15.75 -13.53
CA LYS A 190 3.83 -16.88 -13.51
C LYS A 190 5.25 -16.49 -13.05
N THR A 191 5.41 -15.29 -12.50
CA THR A 191 6.63 -14.84 -11.82
C THR A 191 6.30 -14.20 -10.47
N GLY A 192 7.32 -13.96 -9.64
CA GLY A 192 7.15 -13.46 -8.29
C GLY A 192 6.81 -14.53 -7.26
N TRP A 193 6.23 -14.11 -6.14
CA TRP A 193 5.95 -14.95 -4.97
C TRP A 193 4.48 -14.96 -4.59
N PHE A 194 3.70 -14.02 -5.12
CA PHE A 194 2.29 -13.88 -4.77
C PHE A 194 1.45 -14.98 -5.43
N MET A 195 0.64 -15.69 -4.62
CA MET A 195 -0.24 -16.79 -5.06
C MET A 195 0.50 -18.01 -5.64
N ASP A 196 1.58 -18.47 -4.96
CA ASP A 196 2.23 -19.73 -5.29
C ASP A 196 1.21 -20.91 -5.30
N PRO A 197 1.20 -21.82 -6.28
CA PRO A 197 2.11 -21.95 -7.44
C PRO A 197 1.65 -21.24 -8.72
N ASP A 198 0.49 -20.55 -8.68
CA ASP A 198 -0.09 -19.91 -9.87
C ASP A 198 0.58 -18.58 -10.23
N TYR A 199 1.13 -17.89 -9.23
CA TYR A 199 1.80 -16.60 -9.33
C TYR A 199 1.03 -15.57 -10.14
N LEU A 200 0.24 -14.74 -9.45
CA LEU A 200 -0.46 -13.61 -10.07
C LEU A 200 0.43 -12.38 -10.11
N GLY A 201 0.51 -11.75 -11.28
CA GLY A 201 1.25 -10.52 -11.51
C GLY A 201 0.38 -9.25 -11.38
N ILE A 202 1.06 -8.10 -11.33
CA ILE A 202 0.42 -6.79 -11.35
C ILE A 202 -0.50 -6.68 -12.58
N GLU A 203 -0.09 -7.21 -13.73
CA GLU A 203 -0.88 -7.17 -14.97
C GLU A 203 -2.30 -7.75 -14.82
N SER A 204 -2.51 -8.68 -13.89
CA SER A 204 -3.81 -9.30 -13.59
C SER A 204 -4.53 -8.68 -12.39
N CYS A 205 -3.86 -7.86 -11.56
CA CYS A 205 -4.39 -7.34 -10.30
C CYS A 205 -4.62 -5.84 -10.28
N TYR A 206 -3.90 -5.05 -11.09
CA TYR A 206 -3.86 -3.58 -10.98
C TYR A 206 -5.21 -2.89 -11.14
N ASP A 207 -6.12 -3.47 -11.91
CA ASP A 207 -7.46 -2.96 -12.23
C ASP A 207 -8.55 -3.56 -11.32
N LYS A 208 -8.14 -4.11 -10.18
CA LYS A 208 -9.06 -4.74 -9.22
C LYS A 208 -9.14 -3.94 -7.92
N ILE A 209 -10.31 -4.01 -7.28
CA ILE A 209 -10.47 -3.56 -5.90
C ILE A 209 -10.33 -4.73 -4.92
N GLU A 210 -10.84 -5.89 -5.28
CA GLU A 210 -10.62 -7.17 -4.59
C GLU A 210 -9.97 -8.13 -5.60
N TYR A 211 -8.81 -8.66 -5.28
CA TYR A 211 -7.99 -9.45 -6.20
C TYR A 211 -7.42 -10.73 -5.59
N GLN A 212 -7.60 -10.93 -4.27
CA GLN A 212 -7.13 -12.12 -3.56
C GLN A 212 -8.27 -13.18 -3.55
N PRO A 213 -8.24 -14.18 -4.44
CA PRO A 213 -9.36 -15.10 -4.64
C PRO A 213 -9.62 -16.04 -3.46
N GLU A 214 -8.65 -16.19 -2.54
CA GLU A 214 -8.83 -16.95 -1.30
C GLU A 214 -9.71 -16.22 -0.29
N LEU A 215 -9.86 -14.90 -0.41
CA LEU A 215 -10.55 -14.06 0.57
C LEU A 215 -11.91 -13.57 0.09
N SER A 216 -12.03 -13.30 -1.22
CA SER A 216 -13.24 -12.72 -1.81
C SER A 216 -13.36 -13.01 -3.30
N GLU A 217 -14.52 -12.73 -3.87
CA GLU A 217 -14.67 -12.67 -5.34
C GLU A 217 -13.87 -11.52 -5.90
N VAL A 218 -13.21 -11.75 -7.04
CA VAL A 218 -12.43 -10.72 -7.74
C VAL A 218 -13.37 -9.63 -8.27
N LYS A 219 -13.10 -8.37 -7.93
CA LYS A 219 -13.91 -7.22 -8.33
C LYS A 219 -13.10 -6.17 -9.06
N PRO A 220 -13.64 -5.55 -10.13
CA PRO A 220 -12.95 -4.48 -10.83
C PRO A 220 -12.86 -3.20 -10.00
N TRP A 221 -11.82 -2.43 -10.24
CA TRP A 221 -11.67 -1.06 -9.75
C TRP A 221 -12.25 -0.06 -10.76
N ASP A 222 -13.03 0.89 -10.27
CA ASP A 222 -13.47 2.04 -11.06
C ASP A 222 -12.45 3.18 -10.94
N PHE A 223 -11.61 3.34 -11.95
CA PHE A 223 -10.55 4.36 -12.01
C PHE A 223 -11.08 5.80 -11.94
N SER A 224 -12.36 6.04 -12.24
CA SER A 224 -12.96 7.37 -12.14
C SER A 224 -13.07 7.87 -10.68
N ARG A 225 -13.00 6.97 -9.70
CA ARG A 225 -13.10 7.27 -8.28
C ARG A 225 -11.86 7.97 -7.71
N TYR A 226 -10.72 7.84 -8.38
CA TYR A 226 -9.46 8.45 -7.93
C TYR A 226 -8.59 8.81 -9.13
N THR A 227 -8.22 10.08 -9.25
CA THR A 227 -7.33 10.57 -10.29
C THR A 227 -6.06 11.10 -9.64
N PRO A 228 -4.94 10.35 -9.67
CA PRO A 228 -3.68 10.78 -9.07
C PRO A 228 -3.01 11.89 -9.87
N ASP A 229 -2.28 12.76 -9.17
CA ASP A 229 -1.35 13.71 -9.77
C ASP A 229 -0.02 13.03 -10.12
N VAL A 230 0.37 12.05 -9.29
CA VAL A 230 1.59 11.26 -9.47
C VAL A 230 1.26 9.77 -9.34
N VAL A 231 1.78 8.99 -10.28
CA VAL A 231 1.76 7.51 -10.25
C VAL A 231 3.20 7.02 -10.12
N ILE A 232 3.44 6.14 -9.16
CA ILE A 232 4.75 5.55 -8.91
C ILE A 232 4.68 4.06 -9.24
N PHE A 233 5.52 3.60 -10.15
CA PHE A 233 5.79 2.19 -10.41
C PHE A 233 7.02 1.80 -9.62
N ALA A 234 6.83 0.97 -8.60
CA ALA A 234 7.89 0.52 -7.69
C ALA A 234 7.91 -1.01 -7.62
N PHE A 235 8.17 -1.63 -8.77
CA PHE A 235 8.22 -3.08 -8.94
C PHE A 235 9.25 -3.45 -10.01
N GLY A 236 9.55 -4.74 -10.12
CA GLY A 236 10.55 -5.31 -11.02
C GLY A 236 11.52 -6.23 -10.30
N GLN A 237 11.76 -6.00 -8.99
CA GLN A 237 12.68 -6.83 -8.21
C GLN A 237 12.16 -8.25 -7.92
N ASN A 238 10.85 -8.47 -7.83
CA ASN A 238 10.27 -9.81 -7.63
C ASN A 238 10.19 -10.62 -8.93
N ASP A 239 10.36 -9.99 -10.09
CA ASP A 239 10.34 -10.65 -11.39
C ASP A 239 11.56 -11.58 -11.60
N ASN A 240 12.55 -11.54 -10.68
CA ASN A 240 13.68 -12.45 -10.62
C ASN A 240 13.34 -13.85 -10.06
N HIS A 241 12.11 -14.11 -9.66
CA HIS A 241 11.65 -15.42 -9.20
C HIS A 241 10.67 -16.04 -10.21
N PRO A 242 10.78 -17.36 -10.54
CA PRO A 242 11.64 -18.36 -9.94
C PRO A 242 13.09 -18.37 -10.42
N ASP A 243 13.43 -17.61 -11.44
CA ASP A 243 14.77 -17.50 -12.01
C ASP A 243 15.06 -16.08 -12.48
N ASP A 244 16.28 -15.58 -12.24
CA ASP A 244 16.69 -14.23 -12.64
C ASP A 244 17.13 -14.19 -14.12
N TYR A 245 16.16 -14.40 -15.01
CA TYR A 245 16.41 -14.44 -16.46
C TYR A 245 16.95 -13.11 -17.02
N MET A 246 16.65 -12.00 -16.37
CA MET A 246 17.16 -10.69 -16.77
C MET A 246 18.67 -10.56 -16.49
N ALA A 247 19.13 -11.13 -15.38
CA ALA A 247 20.56 -11.21 -15.05
C ALA A 247 21.29 -12.23 -15.94
N GLU A 248 20.64 -13.36 -16.28
CA GLU A 248 21.22 -14.42 -17.08
C GLU A 248 21.43 -14.01 -18.55
N ASP A 249 20.40 -13.41 -19.18
CA ASP A 249 20.47 -12.93 -20.57
C ASP A 249 19.54 -11.72 -20.77
N TYR A 250 20.14 -10.54 -20.67
CA TYR A 250 19.46 -9.25 -20.88
C TYR A 250 18.76 -9.14 -22.25
N ASN A 251 19.34 -9.76 -23.29
CA ASN A 251 18.83 -9.70 -24.65
C ASN A 251 17.91 -10.88 -25.02
N SER A 252 17.60 -11.76 -24.07
CA SER A 252 16.71 -12.88 -24.33
C SER A 252 15.31 -12.42 -24.74
N ALA A 253 14.60 -13.30 -25.44
CA ALA A 253 13.19 -13.05 -25.79
C ALA A 253 12.31 -12.87 -24.53
N ARG A 254 12.68 -13.48 -23.39
CA ARG A 254 11.95 -13.37 -22.13
C ARG A 254 12.17 -11.99 -21.49
N SER A 255 13.40 -11.49 -21.49
CA SER A 255 13.75 -10.15 -21.02
C SER A 255 13.06 -9.06 -21.86
N GLU A 256 13.05 -9.26 -23.20
CA GLU A 256 12.33 -8.35 -24.10
C GLU A 256 10.81 -8.41 -23.89
N ASN A 257 10.23 -9.58 -23.66
CA ASN A 257 8.82 -9.74 -23.33
C ASN A 257 8.44 -8.94 -22.07
N TRP A 258 9.27 -8.98 -21.01
CA TRP A 258 9.04 -8.20 -19.81
C TRP A 258 9.02 -6.68 -20.10
N ARG A 259 10.01 -6.15 -20.83
CA ARG A 259 10.06 -4.73 -21.21
C ARG A 259 8.82 -4.31 -22.00
N GLN A 260 8.32 -5.17 -22.90
CA GLN A 260 7.10 -4.92 -23.67
C GLN A 260 5.85 -4.89 -22.79
N HIS A 261 5.73 -5.78 -21.79
CA HIS A 261 4.61 -5.77 -20.83
C HIS A 261 4.67 -4.54 -19.93
N TYR A 262 5.86 -4.20 -19.41
CA TYR A 262 6.06 -3.00 -18.60
C TYR A 262 5.67 -1.73 -19.38
N ARG A 263 6.10 -1.63 -20.62
CA ARG A 263 5.74 -0.53 -21.50
C ARG A 263 4.23 -0.46 -21.74
N ARG A 264 3.58 -1.57 -22.09
CA ARG A 264 2.13 -1.60 -22.33
C ARG A 264 1.33 -1.20 -21.09
N PHE A 265 1.77 -1.67 -19.92
CA PHE A 265 1.15 -1.30 -18.65
C PHE A 265 1.28 0.20 -18.38
N LEU A 266 2.47 0.76 -18.58
CA LEU A 266 2.71 2.20 -18.46
C LEU A 266 1.83 3.01 -19.44
N GLU A 267 1.86 2.67 -20.73
CA GLU A 267 1.08 3.37 -21.76
C GLU A 267 -0.43 3.30 -21.47
N HIS A 268 -0.93 2.16 -21.03
CA HIS A 268 -2.33 2.02 -20.61
C HIS A 268 -2.69 2.96 -19.44
N LEU A 269 -1.89 2.98 -18.38
CA LEU A 269 -2.17 3.88 -17.24
C LEU A 269 -1.97 5.37 -17.61
N MET A 270 -1.12 5.68 -18.57
CA MET A 270 -1.02 7.05 -19.12
C MET A 270 -2.28 7.49 -19.87
N GLU A 271 -3.03 6.55 -20.45
CA GLU A 271 -4.35 6.82 -21.06
C GLU A 271 -5.42 6.98 -19.98
N VAL A 272 -5.41 6.12 -18.94
CA VAL A 272 -6.33 6.18 -17.81
C VAL A 272 -6.15 7.48 -17.00
N TYR A 273 -4.89 7.90 -16.81
CA TYR A 273 -4.51 9.08 -16.04
C TYR A 273 -3.77 10.12 -16.94
N PRO A 274 -4.46 10.79 -17.84
CA PRO A 274 -3.84 11.61 -18.89
C PRO A 274 -3.09 12.86 -18.38
N LYS A 275 -3.26 13.21 -17.11
CA LYS A 275 -2.59 14.37 -16.49
C LYS A 275 -1.53 13.96 -15.44
N ALA A 276 -1.46 12.69 -15.07
CA ALA A 276 -0.52 12.23 -14.05
C ALA A 276 0.92 12.25 -14.55
N THR A 277 1.84 12.53 -13.65
CA THR A 277 3.26 12.27 -13.82
C THR A 277 3.58 10.86 -13.35
N PHE A 278 4.41 10.14 -14.09
CA PHE A 278 4.79 8.75 -13.80
C PHE A 278 6.26 8.69 -13.36
N ILE A 279 6.49 8.09 -12.21
CA ILE A 279 7.83 7.80 -11.69
C ILE A 279 8.03 6.30 -11.78
N LEU A 280 9.02 5.89 -12.55
CA LEU A 280 9.40 4.49 -12.73
C LEU A 280 10.61 4.21 -11.87
N THR A 281 10.52 3.26 -10.96
CA THR A 281 11.59 2.91 -10.04
C THR A 281 11.50 1.44 -9.64
N THR A 282 12.54 0.91 -9.04
CA THR A 282 12.54 -0.26 -8.17
C THR A 282 12.67 0.22 -6.72
N THR A 283 13.43 -0.47 -5.89
CA THR A 283 13.72 -0.07 -4.52
C THR A 283 15.19 -0.29 -4.18
N ILE A 284 15.57 -0.08 -2.93
CA ILE A 284 16.93 -0.40 -2.45
C ILE A 284 17.11 -1.89 -2.15
N LEU A 285 16.03 -2.70 -2.17
CA LEU A 285 16.10 -4.16 -2.03
C LEU A 285 17.07 -4.73 -3.06
N GLU A 286 17.91 -5.68 -2.64
CA GLU A 286 18.94 -6.28 -3.49
C GLU A 286 18.33 -6.93 -4.74
N HIS A 287 18.80 -6.50 -5.91
CA HIS A 287 18.43 -7.05 -7.22
C HIS A 287 19.49 -6.75 -8.28
N ASN A 288 19.44 -7.48 -9.41
CA ASN A 288 20.34 -7.23 -10.51
C ASN A 288 20.04 -5.92 -11.23
N GLU A 289 21.08 -5.14 -11.58
CA GLU A 289 20.94 -3.83 -12.23
C GLU A 289 20.25 -3.87 -13.61
N ASN A 290 20.21 -5.03 -14.27
CA ASN A 290 19.53 -5.18 -15.55
C ASN A 290 18.01 -4.91 -15.48
N TRP A 291 17.40 -5.07 -14.31
CA TRP A 291 16.01 -4.67 -14.09
C TRP A 291 15.84 -3.16 -14.20
N ASP A 292 16.73 -2.39 -13.56
CA ASP A 292 16.71 -0.92 -13.63
C ASP A 292 17.03 -0.40 -15.03
N ILE A 293 18.02 -1.01 -15.71
CA ILE A 293 18.38 -0.69 -17.08
C ILE A 293 17.18 -0.92 -18.01
N SER A 294 16.44 -2.03 -17.82
CA SER A 294 15.23 -2.32 -18.60
C SER A 294 14.14 -1.25 -18.40
N ILE A 295 13.93 -0.79 -17.15
CA ILE A 295 12.98 0.29 -16.84
C ILE A 295 13.43 1.61 -17.50
N GLU A 296 14.73 1.92 -17.45
CA GLU A 296 15.29 3.09 -18.10
C GLU A 296 15.08 3.07 -19.63
N GLU A 297 15.29 1.91 -20.26
CA GLU A 297 15.02 1.72 -21.70
C GLU A 297 13.56 1.94 -22.05
N VAL A 298 12.62 1.42 -21.25
CA VAL A 298 11.20 1.67 -21.45
C VAL A 298 10.90 3.16 -21.30
N CYS A 299 11.44 3.83 -20.29
CA CYS A 299 11.28 5.27 -20.09
C CYS A 299 11.76 6.07 -21.32
N LYS A 300 12.95 5.75 -21.84
CA LYS A 300 13.52 6.36 -23.05
C LYS A 300 12.68 6.09 -24.30
N THR A 301 12.13 4.88 -24.42
CA THR A 301 11.31 4.47 -25.58
C THR A 301 9.97 5.19 -25.60
N VAL A 302 9.30 5.32 -24.45
CA VAL A 302 8.04 6.07 -24.32
C VAL A 302 8.26 7.57 -24.57
N ASN A 303 9.43 8.10 -24.19
CA ASN A 303 9.88 9.47 -24.46
C ASN A 303 8.81 10.54 -24.18
N SER A 304 8.17 10.46 -23.04
CA SER A 304 7.15 11.41 -22.60
C SER A 304 7.69 12.34 -21.51
N PRO A 305 7.39 13.65 -21.55
CA PRO A 305 7.79 14.58 -20.48
C PRO A 305 7.10 14.29 -19.14
N ARG A 306 6.12 13.40 -19.11
CA ARG A 306 5.41 12.96 -17.91
C ARG A 306 5.96 11.67 -17.30
N VAL A 307 7.01 11.08 -17.90
CA VAL A 307 7.57 9.79 -17.46
C VAL A 307 9.03 9.98 -17.10
N HIS A 308 9.37 9.63 -15.85
CA HIS A 308 10.70 9.81 -15.30
C HIS A 308 11.19 8.51 -14.66
N HIS A 309 12.41 8.10 -14.98
CA HIS A 309 13.08 7.02 -14.28
C HIS A 309 13.80 7.59 -13.06
N PHE A 310 13.64 6.94 -11.91
CA PHE A 310 14.23 7.36 -10.65
C PHE A 310 14.96 6.19 -9.97
N LEU A 311 16.19 6.43 -9.56
CA LEU A 311 17.01 5.48 -8.80
C LEU A 311 17.35 6.06 -7.44
N TYR A 312 17.19 5.27 -6.40
CA TYR A 312 17.65 5.59 -5.06
C TYR A 312 19.19 5.53 -4.98
N SER A 313 19.78 6.25 -4.03
CA SER A 313 21.24 6.24 -3.84
C SER A 313 21.82 4.86 -3.53
N GLN A 314 21.02 3.97 -2.92
CA GLN A 314 21.35 2.58 -2.62
C GLN A 314 20.54 1.59 -3.46
N ASN A 315 20.02 2.01 -4.60
CA ASN A 315 19.15 1.20 -5.45
C ASN A 315 19.73 -0.18 -5.74
N GLY A 316 18.97 -1.25 -5.45
CA GLY A 316 19.39 -2.64 -5.67
C GLY A 316 20.53 -3.15 -4.80
N LYS A 317 21.04 -2.36 -3.86
CA LYS A 317 22.23 -2.71 -3.04
C LYS A 317 22.08 -2.36 -1.56
N GLY A 318 20.89 -1.97 -1.15
CA GLY A 318 20.68 -1.48 0.21
C GLY A 318 20.51 -2.59 1.23
N THR A 319 19.80 -3.65 0.89
CA THR A 319 19.49 -4.72 1.84
C THR A 319 19.13 -6.02 1.14
N PRO A 320 19.56 -7.19 1.68
CA PRO A 320 19.12 -8.50 1.20
C PRO A 320 17.73 -8.91 1.71
N GLY A 321 17.21 -8.25 2.74
CA GLY A 321 15.87 -8.45 3.28
C GLY A 321 14.97 -7.23 3.03
N HIS A 322 13.74 -7.25 3.54
CA HIS A 322 12.84 -6.11 3.44
C HIS A 322 13.43 -4.85 4.09
N ILE A 323 12.88 -3.72 3.71
CA ILE A 323 13.35 -2.39 4.10
C ILE A 323 12.76 -2.02 5.46
N ARG A 324 13.59 -1.56 6.39
CA ARG A 324 13.20 -1.16 7.75
C ARG A 324 12.94 0.34 7.82
N ILE A 325 12.36 0.79 8.93
CA ILE A 325 11.99 2.21 9.15
C ILE A 325 13.12 3.17 8.77
N PRO A 326 14.39 3.03 9.23
CA PRO A 326 15.46 3.98 8.88
C PRO A 326 15.75 4.03 7.38
N GLU A 327 15.70 2.87 6.71
CA GLU A 327 15.91 2.74 5.27
C GLU A 327 14.72 3.32 4.49
N ALA A 328 13.49 3.05 4.93
CA ALA A 328 12.28 3.63 4.36
C ALA A 328 12.23 5.16 4.51
N GLU A 329 12.70 5.70 5.65
CA GLU A 329 12.85 7.14 5.86
C GLU A 329 13.83 7.77 4.86
N GLN A 330 14.96 7.10 4.60
CA GLN A 330 15.93 7.58 3.61
C GLN A 330 15.34 7.57 2.20
N MET A 331 14.71 6.46 1.80
CA MET A 331 14.02 6.37 0.51
C MET A 331 12.94 7.45 0.37
N SER A 332 12.13 7.64 1.39
CA SER A 332 11.10 8.67 1.39
C SER A 332 11.67 10.08 1.23
N LYS A 333 12.80 10.40 1.86
CA LYS A 333 13.47 11.70 1.68
C LYS A 333 13.93 11.90 0.24
N GLU A 334 14.60 10.90 -0.35
CA GLU A 334 15.09 10.97 -1.73
C GLU A 334 13.93 11.12 -2.72
N LEU A 335 12.88 10.32 -2.60
CA LEU A 335 11.71 10.37 -3.46
C LEU A 335 10.94 11.69 -3.29
N THR A 336 10.76 12.17 -2.06
CA THR A 336 10.14 13.48 -1.78
C THR A 336 10.90 14.61 -2.50
N LEU A 337 12.23 14.64 -2.41
CA LEU A 337 13.04 15.65 -3.08
C LEU A 337 12.88 15.59 -4.61
N SER A 338 12.83 14.40 -5.18
CA SER A 338 12.55 14.23 -6.62
C SER A 338 11.19 14.82 -7.01
N LEU A 339 10.15 14.55 -6.22
CA LEU A 339 8.77 14.95 -6.51
C LEU A 339 8.46 16.44 -6.24
N ILE A 340 9.28 17.13 -5.47
CA ILE A 340 9.14 18.60 -5.25
C ILE A 340 9.45 19.37 -6.54
N HIS A 341 10.29 18.82 -7.42
CA HIS A 341 10.73 19.46 -8.65
C HIS A 341 9.94 19.05 -9.91
N ILE A 342 8.97 18.13 -9.74
CA ILE A 342 8.04 17.67 -10.76
C ILE A 342 6.65 18.26 -10.44
#